data_803af68c5c0087d3e99f998244f4938e
#
_entry.id   803af68c5c0087d3e99f998244f4938e
#
_cell.length_a   1.000
_cell.length_b   1.000
_cell.length_c   1.000
_cell.angle_alpha   90.00
_cell.angle_beta   90.00
_cell.angle_gamma   90.00
#
_symmetry.space_group_name_H-M   'P 1'
#
loop_
_entity.id
_entity.type
_entity.pdbx_description
1 polymer ?
#
loop_
_entity_poly.entity_id
_entity_poly.type
_entity_poly.pdbx_seq_one_letter_code
_entity_poly.pdbx_strand_id
1 'polypeptide(L)'
;CPGQPSPREGIDRYLRQMPTFGTGRRVAIVAGVRTPFARSGTVLKDYTAIDLGKLAVAELVQRTALDGALVDLLVYGTVVQAVTAPNIAREVSLLPHFPRTLQAYTVSRACASANQAITDAADQIVLGHAHVAIAGGAESLTQVPILHSRGMTDVLVAASKAKSLTQRLGILAQLRPKDFIPITPAIAEPSTGESMGQSADTMAKLNGITRESQDRFALR
;
A
#
# COMPACT_ATOMS: atom_id res chain seq x y z
N CYS A 1 -13.93 -39.11 -13.86
CA CYS A 1 -13.44 -39.24 -12.47
C CYS A 1 -14.54 -38.83 -11.53
N PRO A 2 -14.98 -39.68 -10.60
CA PRO A 2 -15.98 -39.28 -9.60
C PRO A 2 -15.31 -38.43 -8.53
N GLY A 3 -15.89 -37.30 -8.22
CA GLY A 3 -15.74 -36.67 -6.90
C GLY A 3 -14.85 -35.44 -6.73
N GLN A 4 -14.73 -34.55 -7.70
CA GLN A 4 -14.28 -33.20 -7.34
C GLN A 4 -15.47 -32.41 -6.80
N PRO A 5 -15.38 -31.87 -5.56
CA PRO A 5 -16.45 -31.05 -5.01
C PRO A 5 -16.68 -29.83 -5.90
N SER A 6 -17.93 -29.40 -6.01
CA SER A 6 -18.25 -28.17 -6.71
C SER A 6 -17.49 -26.99 -6.09
N PRO A 7 -17.19 -25.92 -6.86
CA PRO A 7 -16.51 -24.73 -6.31
C PRO A 7 -17.19 -24.16 -5.06
N ARG A 8 -18.52 -24.29 -4.94
CA ARG A 8 -19.27 -23.90 -3.73
C ARG A 8 -18.99 -24.81 -2.55
N GLU A 9 -18.98 -26.12 -2.74
CA GLU A 9 -18.66 -27.08 -1.66
C GLU A 9 -17.22 -26.97 -1.18
N GLY A 10 -16.28 -26.63 -2.07
CA GLY A 10 -14.89 -26.33 -1.71
C GLY A 10 -14.77 -25.10 -0.83
N ILE A 11 -15.48 -24.02 -1.19
CA ILE A 11 -15.52 -22.76 -0.42
C ILE A 11 -16.19 -22.99 0.93
N ASP A 12 -17.33 -23.68 0.97
CA ASP A 12 -18.05 -23.98 2.21
C ASP A 12 -17.22 -24.86 3.16
N ARG A 13 -16.48 -25.83 2.63
CA ARG A 13 -15.56 -26.65 3.42
C ARG A 13 -14.40 -25.83 3.98
N TYR A 14 -13.84 -24.93 3.16
CA TYR A 14 -12.76 -24.03 3.57
C TYR A 14 -13.24 -23.05 4.66
N LEU A 15 -14.41 -22.47 4.51
CA LEU A 15 -15.00 -21.55 5.50
C LEU A 15 -15.33 -22.25 6.84
N ARG A 16 -15.73 -23.54 6.80
CA ARG A 16 -15.97 -24.34 8.01
C ARG A 16 -14.68 -24.77 8.73
N GLN A 17 -13.56 -24.80 8.00
CA GLN A 17 -12.24 -25.12 8.55
C GLN A 17 -11.46 -23.90 9.02
N MET A 18 -11.96 -22.69 8.71
CA MET A 18 -11.34 -21.49 9.26
C MET A 18 -11.50 -21.50 10.77
N PRO A 19 -10.40 -21.34 11.54
CA PRO A 19 -10.52 -21.18 12.97
C PRO A 19 -11.45 -19.98 13.23
N THR A 20 -12.46 -20.17 14.06
CA THR A 20 -13.29 -19.10 14.55
C THR A 20 -12.41 -18.21 15.44
N PHE A 21 -11.75 -17.25 14.79
CA PHE A 21 -11.05 -16.20 15.51
C PHE A 21 -12.10 -15.31 16.15
N GLY A 22 -12.15 -15.30 17.47
CA GLY A 22 -12.88 -14.23 18.13
C GLY A 22 -13.33 -14.55 19.54
N THR A 23 -13.13 -13.58 20.36
CA THR A 23 -13.67 -13.44 21.72
C THR A 23 -15.20 -13.21 21.74
N GLY A 24 -15.91 -13.46 20.62
CA GLY A 24 -17.32 -13.13 20.46
C GLY A 24 -17.59 -11.64 20.15
N ARG A 25 -16.60 -10.75 20.17
CA ARG A 25 -16.75 -9.34 19.76
C ARG A 25 -16.94 -9.24 18.26
N ARG A 26 -17.90 -8.43 17.84
CA ARG A 26 -18.17 -8.12 16.43
C ARG A 26 -17.63 -6.74 16.12
N VAL A 27 -17.00 -6.60 14.95
CA VAL A 27 -16.53 -5.33 14.43
C VAL A 27 -17.44 -4.89 13.29
N ALA A 28 -17.87 -3.63 13.29
CA ALA A 28 -18.70 -3.05 12.24
C ALA A 28 -17.86 -2.10 11.38
N ILE A 29 -18.01 -2.20 10.06
CA ILE A 29 -17.55 -1.18 9.13
C ILE A 29 -18.71 -0.18 8.97
N VAL A 30 -18.53 1.04 9.46
CA VAL A 30 -19.59 2.05 9.57
C VAL A 30 -19.65 2.92 8.32
N ALA A 31 -18.51 3.33 7.78
CA ALA A 31 -18.41 4.20 6.62
C ALA A 31 -17.12 3.97 5.85
N GLY A 32 -17.08 4.43 4.60
CA GLY A 32 -15.90 4.42 3.78
C GLY A 32 -15.96 5.49 2.69
N VAL A 33 -14.79 5.98 2.31
CA VAL A 33 -14.62 6.91 1.19
C VAL A 33 -13.36 6.54 0.42
N ARG A 34 -13.29 6.96 -0.82
CA ARG A 34 -12.08 6.89 -1.63
C ARG A 34 -11.95 8.07 -2.57
N THR A 35 -10.75 8.38 -2.97
CA THR A 35 -10.50 9.27 -4.11
C THR A 35 -10.92 8.61 -5.42
N PRO A 36 -11.20 9.36 -6.50
CA PRO A 36 -11.40 8.80 -7.81
C PRO A 36 -10.18 7.96 -8.25
N PHE A 37 -10.41 6.89 -9.01
CA PHE A 37 -9.34 6.22 -9.73
C PHE A 37 -8.88 7.12 -10.86
N ALA A 38 -7.62 7.53 -10.82
CA ALA A 38 -7.00 8.34 -11.85
C ALA A 38 -5.77 7.64 -12.41
N ARG A 39 -5.60 7.73 -13.73
CA ARG A 39 -4.39 7.22 -14.38
C ARG A 39 -3.18 8.01 -13.85
N SER A 40 -2.07 7.30 -13.59
CA SER A 40 -0.79 7.92 -13.23
C SER A 40 -0.39 8.99 -14.25
N GLY A 41 0.15 10.09 -13.74
CA GLY A 41 0.56 11.24 -14.58
C GLY A 41 -0.58 12.14 -15.05
N THR A 42 -1.82 11.99 -14.54
CA THR A 42 -2.97 12.79 -14.96
C THR A 42 -3.46 13.72 -13.83
N VAL A 43 -4.77 13.79 -13.59
CA VAL A 43 -5.42 14.79 -12.72
C VAL A 43 -4.95 14.80 -11.26
N LEU A 44 -4.40 13.69 -10.77
CA LEU A 44 -3.85 13.59 -9.40
C LEU A 44 -2.31 13.58 -9.37
N LYS A 45 -1.64 13.96 -10.45
CA LYS A 45 -0.17 13.87 -10.60
C LYS A 45 0.61 14.67 -9.56
N ASP A 46 0.05 15.76 -9.06
CA ASP A 46 0.69 16.67 -8.12
C ASP A 46 0.46 16.27 -6.65
N TYR A 47 -0.34 15.23 -6.41
CA TYR A 47 -0.63 14.72 -5.07
C TYR A 47 0.27 13.55 -4.71
N THR A 48 0.89 13.63 -3.55
CA THR A 48 1.62 12.51 -2.94
C THR A 48 0.63 11.49 -2.36
N ALA A 49 1.12 10.28 -2.02
CA ALA A 49 0.30 9.31 -1.30
C ALA A 49 -0.20 9.86 0.04
N ILE A 50 0.62 10.67 0.73
CA ILE A 50 0.25 11.35 1.98
C ILE A 50 -0.91 12.33 1.75
N ASP A 51 -0.84 13.14 0.69
CA ASP A 51 -1.90 14.10 0.37
C ASP A 51 -3.22 13.38 0.04
N LEU A 52 -3.17 12.32 -0.76
CA LEU A 52 -4.33 11.50 -1.08
C LEU A 52 -4.93 10.84 0.17
N GLY A 53 -4.08 10.34 1.06
CA GLY A 53 -4.50 9.80 2.34
C GLY A 53 -5.18 10.84 3.22
N LYS A 54 -4.60 12.03 3.34
CA LYS A 54 -5.17 13.16 4.10
C LYS A 54 -6.52 13.59 3.53
N LEU A 55 -6.64 13.71 2.21
CA LEU A 55 -7.90 14.06 1.54
C LEU A 55 -9.01 13.05 1.84
N ALA A 56 -8.71 11.76 1.69
CA ALA A 56 -9.69 10.70 1.95
C ALA A 56 -10.13 10.68 3.41
N VAL A 57 -9.20 10.78 4.36
CA VAL A 57 -9.53 10.75 5.79
C VAL A 57 -10.25 12.02 6.24
N ALA A 58 -9.87 13.21 5.74
CA ALA A 58 -10.58 14.44 6.02
C ALA A 58 -12.04 14.38 5.54
N GLU A 59 -12.26 13.89 4.30
CA GLU A 59 -13.61 13.68 3.76
C GLU A 59 -14.41 12.65 4.58
N LEU A 60 -13.76 11.55 5.01
CA LEU A 60 -14.42 10.55 5.85
C LEU A 60 -14.93 11.17 7.15
N VAL A 61 -14.07 11.90 7.85
CA VAL A 61 -14.40 12.57 9.12
C VAL A 61 -15.54 13.59 8.92
N GLN A 62 -15.45 14.42 7.89
CA GLN A 62 -16.46 15.41 7.57
C GLN A 62 -17.82 14.77 7.23
N ARG A 63 -17.82 13.76 6.36
CA ARG A 63 -19.03 13.08 5.88
C ARG A 63 -19.76 12.32 6.98
N THR A 64 -19.01 11.78 7.92
CA THR A 64 -19.58 11.01 9.06
C THR A 64 -19.85 11.87 10.28
N ALA A 65 -19.45 13.14 10.27
CA ALA A 65 -19.44 14.03 11.44
C ALA A 65 -18.74 13.37 12.67
N LEU A 66 -17.70 12.57 12.41
CA LEU A 66 -16.95 11.85 13.44
C LEU A 66 -16.14 12.86 14.27
N ASP A 67 -16.33 12.81 15.58
CA ASP A 67 -15.41 13.50 16.48
C ASP A 67 -14.05 12.76 16.48
N GLY A 68 -13.03 13.44 15.98
CA GLY A 68 -11.68 12.87 15.91
C GLY A 68 -11.08 12.50 17.26
N ALA A 69 -11.59 13.07 18.36
CA ALA A 69 -11.16 12.70 19.71
C ALA A 69 -11.61 11.30 20.12
N LEU A 70 -12.60 10.73 19.44
CA LEU A 70 -13.07 9.36 19.67
C LEU A 70 -12.27 8.31 18.93
N VAL A 71 -11.35 8.70 18.04
CA VAL A 71 -10.55 7.78 17.25
C VAL A 71 -9.33 7.34 18.07
N ASP A 72 -9.26 6.05 18.37
CA ASP A 72 -8.17 5.47 19.16
C ASP A 72 -6.96 5.08 18.30
N LEU A 73 -7.20 4.72 17.03
CA LEU A 73 -6.19 4.12 16.17
C LEU A 73 -6.39 4.49 14.70
N LEU A 74 -5.29 4.77 14.01
CA LEU A 74 -5.25 4.94 12.55
C LEU A 74 -4.22 3.99 11.95
N VAL A 75 -4.67 3.03 11.12
CA VAL A 75 -3.81 2.08 10.40
C VAL A 75 -3.91 2.33 8.91
N TYR A 76 -2.77 2.54 8.25
CA TYR A 76 -2.77 2.90 6.84
C TYR A 76 -1.76 2.08 6.04
N GLY A 77 -2.21 1.54 4.91
CA GLY A 77 -1.39 0.74 4.01
C GLY A 77 -0.71 1.57 2.93
N THR A 78 0.54 1.26 2.63
CA THR A 78 1.25 1.77 1.45
C THR A 78 2.33 0.78 1.03
N VAL A 79 2.67 0.77 -0.25
CA VAL A 79 3.73 -0.08 -0.81
C VAL A 79 4.96 0.77 -1.15
N VAL A 80 4.76 1.87 -1.86
CA VAL A 80 5.83 2.80 -2.23
C VAL A 80 5.95 3.88 -1.16
N GLN A 81 6.73 3.58 -0.13
CA GLN A 81 6.92 4.50 0.98
C GLN A 81 7.72 5.73 0.56
N ALA A 82 7.26 6.91 0.98
CA ALA A 82 8.03 8.13 0.84
C ALA A 82 9.25 8.08 1.76
N VAL A 83 10.45 8.26 1.19
CA VAL A 83 11.72 8.21 1.95
C VAL A 83 11.76 9.27 3.07
N THR A 84 11.12 10.42 2.82
CA THR A 84 11.06 11.54 3.77
C THR A 84 10.03 11.37 4.88
N ALA A 85 9.04 10.49 4.68
CA ALA A 85 7.97 10.24 5.65
C ALA A 85 7.47 8.79 5.51
N PRO A 86 8.21 7.79 5.98
CA PRO A 86 7.92 6.37 5.75
C PRO A 86 6.65 5.88 6.46
N ASN A 87 6.20 6.58 7.52
CA ASN A 87 4.95 6.27 8.21
C ASN A 87 3.82 7.18 7.71
N ILE A 88 3.17 6.79 6.61
CA ILE A 88 2.04 7.55 6.05
C ILE A 88 0.88 7.68 7.05
N ALA A 89 0.62 6.67 7.86
CA ALA A 89 -0.44 6.72 8.88
C ALA A 89 -0.19 7.86 9.86
N ARG A 90 1.05 8.02 10.30
CA ARG A 90 1.45 9.14 11.18
C ARG A 90 1.20 10.49 10.52
N GLU A 91 1.56 10.65 9.26
CA GLU A 91 1.35 11.90 8.53
C GLU A 91 -0.14 12.24 8.37
N VAL A 92 -0.97 11.22 8.15
CA VAL A 92 -2.43 11.38 8.06
C VAL A 92 -3.03 11.69 9.43
N SER A 93 -2.52 11.09 10.51
CA SER A 93 -3.00 11.35 11.88
C SER A 93 -2.72 12.78 12.38
N LEU A 94 -1.85 13.52 11.68
CA LEU A 94 -1.56 14.94 12.00
C LEU A 94 -2.60 15.92 11.46
N LEU A 95 -3.67 15.45 10.81
CA LEU A 95 -4.80 16.30 10.45
C LEU A 95 -5.36 17.01 11.68
N PRO A 96 -5.83 18.25 11.54
CA PRO A 96 -6.35 19.05 12.68
C PRO A 96 -7.53 18.42 13.42
N HIS A 97 -8.21 17.46 12.79
CA HIS A 97 -9.35 16.76 13.37
C HIS A 97 -8.97 15.81 14.52
N PHE A 98 -7.70 15.41 14.61
CA PHE A 98 -7.26 14.39 15.54
C PHE A 98 -6.39 14.93 16.66
N PRO A 99 -6.47 14.33 17.85
CA PRO A 99 -5.54 14.65 18.92
C PRO A 99 -4.12 14.17 18.56
N ARG A 100 -3.11 14.89 19.01
CA ARG A 100 -1.70 14.53 18.75
C ARG A 100 -1.27 13.20 19.39
N THR A 101 -2.10 12.68 20.30
CA THR A 101 -1.92 11.40 20.97
C THR A 101 -2.46 10.22 20.17
N LEU A 102 -3.15 10.46 19.05
CA LEU A 102 -3.69 9.40 18.20
C LEU A 102 -2.57 8.45 17.77
N GLN A 103 -2.74 7.17 18.08
CA GLN A 103 -1.81 6.13 17.65
C GLN A 103 -1.98 5.88 16.16
N ALA A 104 -0.85 5.82 15.45
CA ALA A 104 -0.88 5.61 14.01
C ALA A 104 0.34 4.82 13.52
N TYR A 105 0.09 3.77 12.73
CA TYR A 105 1.17 3.01 12.12
C TYR A 105 0.82 2.55 10.70
N THR A 106 1.87 2.32 9.92
CA THR A 106 1.77 1.91 8.52
C THR A 106 2.04 0.43 8.38
N VAL A 107 1.25 -0.23 7.55
CA VAL A 107 1.43 -1.63 7.18
C VAL A 107 1.76 -1.77 5.70
N SER A 108 2.53 -2.79 5.36
CA SER A 108 2.84 -3.14 3.97
C SER A 108 2.67 -4.65 3.76
N ARG A 109 1.75 -4.99 2.88
CA ARG A 109 1.48 -6.36 2.40
C ARG A 109 1.26 -6.34 0.90
N ALA A 110 2.17 -5.71 0.16
CA ALA A 110 2.05 -5.47 -1.28
C ALA A 110 0.64 -4.94 -1.63
N CYS A 111 -0.01 -5.46 -2.67
CA CYS A 111 -1.34 -5.00 -3.12
C CYS A 111 -2.45 -5.16 -2.07
N ALA A 112 -2.25 -5.98 -1.04
CA ALA A 112 -3.22 -6.21 0.03
C ALA A 112 -2.99 -5.32 1.27
N SER A 113 -2.16 -4.26 1.19
CA SER A 113 -1.80 -3.43 2.34
C SER A 113 -2.99 -2.75 2.99
N ALA A 114 -3.92 -2.21 2.21
CA ALA A 114 -5.13 -1.60 2.75
C ALA A 114 -6.07 -2.63 3.42
N ASN A 115 -6.18 -3.83 2.85
CA ASN A 115 -6.93 -4.93 3.48
C ASN A 115 -6.27 -5.35 4.79
N GLN A 116 -4.93 -5.41 4.84
CA GLN A 116 -4.20 -5.69 6.07
C GLN A 116 -4.47 -4.62 7.13
N ALA A 117 -4.48 -3.34 6.75
CA ALA A 117 -4.82 -2.26 7.67
C ALA A 117 -6.21 -2.43 8.29
N ILE A 118 -7.20 -2.85 7.51
CA ILE A 118 -8.56 -3.14 8.01
C ILE A 118 -8.55 -4.32 8.98
N THR A 119 -7.82 -5.39 8.65
CA THR A 119 -7.70 -6.58 9.51
C THR A 119 -7.03 -6.23 10.83
N ASP A 120 -5.91 -5.52 10.78
CA ASP A 120 -5.17 -5.10 11.99
C ASP A 120 -6.03 -4.20 12.89
N ALA A 121 -6.76 -3.25 12.31
CA ALA A 121 -7.66 -2.39 13.06
C ALA A 121 -8.80 -3.20 13.72
N ALA A 122 -9.36 -4.17 13.00
CA ALA A 122 -10.38 -5.07 13.53
C ALA A 122 -9.84 -5.91 14.69
N ASP A 123 -8.62 -6.44 14.56
CA ASP A 123 -7.97 -7.22 15.62
C ASP A 123 -7.75 -6.37 16.88
N GLN A 124 -7.32 -5.10 16.74
CA GLN A 124 -7.17 -4.19 17.89
C GLN A 124 -8.50 -3.91 18.59
N ILE A 125 -9.59 -3.80 17.83
CA ILE A 125 -10.95 -3.65 18.40
C ILE A 125 -11.39 -4.93 19.14
N VAL A 126 -11.17 -6.09 18.52
CA VAL A 126 -11.53 -7.40 19.13
C VAL A 126 -10.77 -7.63 20.43
N LEU A 127 -9.48 -7.29 20.45
CA LEU A 127 -8.63 -7.39 21.64
C LEU A 127 -8.96 -6.34 22.72
N GLY A 128 -9.78 -5.34 22.40
CA GLY A 128 -10.16 -4.27 23.34
C GLY A 128 -9.12 -3.16 23.48
N HIS A 129 -8.15 -3.08 22.59
CA HIS A 129 -7.14 -2.02 22.58
C HIS A 129 -7.64 -0.75 21.89
N ALA A 130 -8.69 -0.83 21.09
CA ALA A 130 -9.35 0.28 20.43
C ALA A 130 -10.87 0.06 20.40
N HIS A 131 -11.65 1.15 20.33
CA HIS A 131 -13.10 1.13 20.13
C HIS A 131 -13.46 1.66 18.76
N VAL A 132 -12.79 2.72 18.32
CA VAL A 132 -12.96 3.36 17.02
C VAL A 132 -11.61 3.42 16.31
N ALA A 133 -11.57 2.87 15.11
CA ALA A 133 -10.36 2.89 14.29
C ALA A 133 -10.66 3.38 12.87
N ILE A 134 -9.71 4.08 12.28
CA ILE A 134 -9.68 4.41 10.86
C ILE A 134 -8.64 3.51 10.20
N ALA A 135 -9.06 2.78 9.17
CA ALA A 135 -8.19 1.90 8.41
C ALA A 135 -8.30 2.18 6.92
N GLY A 136 -7.19 2.14 6.21
CA GLY A 136 -7.18 2.38 4.77
C GLY A 136 -5.81 2.23 4.15
N GLY A 137 -5.59 2.97 3.07
CA GLY A 137 -4.31 3.03 2.40
C GLY A 137 -4.31 4.06 1.29
N ALA A 138 -3.14 4.50 0.90
CA ALA A 138 -2.97 5.39 -0.24
C ALA A 138 -1.68 5.09 -0.99
N GLU A 139 -1.73 5.31 -2.30
CA GLU A 139 -0.59 5.14 -3.19
C GLU A 139 -0.60 6.21 -4.27
N SER A 140 0.57 6.72 -4.64
CA SER A 140 0.74 7.63 -5.75
C SER A 140 1.81 7.09 -6.70
N LEU A 141 1.36 6.44 -7.76
CA LEU A 141 2.28 5.87 -8.77
C LEU A 141 2.94 6.95 -9.65
N THR A 142 2.56 8.22 -9.50
CA THR A 142 3.22 9.35 -10.17
C THR A 142 4.43 9.85 -9.37
N GLN A 143 4.35 9.76 -8.04
CA GLN A 143 5.34 10.27 -7.10
C GLN A 143 6.28 9.16 -6.57
N VAL A 144 6.57 8.17 -7.42
CA VAL A 144 7.48 7.08 -7.07
C VAL A 144 8.91 7.61 -6.91
N PRO A 145 9.62 7.29 -5.82
CA PRO A 145 11.01 7.69 -5.65
C PRO A 145 11.90 7.13 -6.78
N ILE A 146 12.71 8.00 -7.35
CA ILE A 146 13.72 7.60 -8.33
C ILE A 146 14.94 7.08 -7.57
N LEU A 147 15.32 5.83 -7.83
CA LEU A 147 16.50 5.23 -7.24
C LEU A 147 17.70 5.38 -8.18
N HIS A 148 18.81 5.81 -7.63
CA HIS A 148 20.07 5.87 -8.35
C HIS A 148 20.86 4.57 -8.25
N SER A 149 21.75 4.34 -9.21
CA SER A 149 22.70 3.22 -9.13
C SER A 149 23.57 3.33 -7.90
N ARG A 150 24.11 2.21 -7.43
CA ARG A 150 25.06 2.20 -6.30
C ARG A 150 26.25 3.12 -6.57
N GLY A 151 26.78 3.10 -7.81
CA GLY A 151 27.89 3.96 -8.21
C GLY A 151 27.55 5.45 -8.08
N MET A 152 26.38 5.87 -8.54
CA MET A 152 25.90 7.24 -8.36
C MET A 152 25.78 7.60 -6.89
N THR A 153 25.16 6.73 -6.08
CA THR A 153 24.96 6.96 -4.65
C THR A 153 26.29 7.14 -3.92
N ASP A 154 27.25 6.25 -4.16
CA ASP A 154 28.56 6.31 -3.48
C ASP A 154 29.31 7.59 -3.84
N VAL A 155 29.29 8.01 -5.10
CA VAL A 155 29.91 9.27 -5.56
C VAL A 155 29.22 10.48 -4.95
N LEU A 156 27.90 10.54 -4.93
CA LEU A 156 27.15 11.66 -4.35
C LEU A 156 27.40 11.78 -2.84
N VAL A 157 27.40 10.65 -2.12
CA VAL A 157 27.71 10.62 -0.68
C VAL A 157 29.17 11.06 -0.41
N ALA A 158 30.12 10.62 -1.23
CA ALA A 158 31.52 11.07 -1.10
C ALA A 158 31.64 12.58 -1.40
N ALA A 159 30.98 13.06 -2.45
CA ALA A 159 30.99 14.48 -2.83
C ALA A 159 30.33 15.37 -1.76
N SER A 160 29.29 14.89 -1.06
CA SER A 160 28.65 15.64 0.03
C SER A 160 29.59 15.84 1.25
N LYS A 161 30.53 14.92 1.45
CA LYS A 161 31.52 14.97 2.56
C LYS A 161 32.80 15.73 2.17
N ALA A 162 32.96 16.11 0.92
CA ALA A 162 34.17 16.82 0.46
C ALA A 162 34.27 18.22 1.06
N LYS A 163 35.45 18.55 1.56
CA LYS A 163 35.73 19.83 2.27
C LYS A 163 36.08 20.99 1.32
N SER A 164 36.48 20.69 0.07
CA SER A 164 36.82 21.71 -0.91
C SER A 164 36.09 21.48 -2.23
N LEU A 165 35.90 22.54 -3.03
CA LEU A 165 35.30 22.48 -4.33
C LEU A 165 36.08 21.60 -5.31
N THR A 166 37.42 21.71 -5.27
CA THR A 166 38.32 20.90 -6.10
C THR A 166 38.19 19.42 -5.81
N GLN A 167 38.15 19.06 -4.53
CA GLN A 167 37.92 17.68 -4.10
C GLN A 167 36.55 17.17 -4.57
N ARG A 168 35.52 18.00 -4.43
CA ARG A 168 34.16 17.64 -4.87
C ARG A 168 34.09 17.39 -6.38
N LEU A 169 34.71 18.27 -7.18
CA LEU A 169 34.77 18.11 -8.63
C LEU A 169 35.52 16.82 -9.03
N GLY A 170 36.67 16.54 -8.38
CA GLY A 170 37.41 15.30 -8.62
C GLY A 170 36.63 14.03 -8.30
N ILE A 171 35.77 14.05 -7.27
CA ILE A 171 34.89 12.93 -6.93
C ILE A 171 33.77 12.80 -7.99
N LEU A 172 33.12 13.90 -8.36
CA LEU A 172 32.07 13.90 -9.37
C LEU A 172 32.55 13.44 -10.74
N ALA A 173 33.82 13.72 -11.09
CA ALA A 173 34.44 13.26 -12.34
C ALA A 173 34.56 11.72 -12.45
N GLN A 174 34.35 10.98 -11.37
CA GLN A 174 34.35 9.51 -11.35
C GLN A 174 33.02 8.92 -11.86
N LEU A 175 31.97 9.73 -12.02
CA LEU A 175 30.69 9.28 -12.54
C LEU A 175 30.82 8.79 -13.98
N ARG A 176 30.25 7.63 -14.23
CA ARG A 176 30.20 7.03 -15.56
C ARG A 176 28.82 7.29 -16.18
N PRO A 177 28.69 7.36 -17.50
CA PRO A 177 27.39 7.56 -18.17
C PRO A 177 26.30 6.58 -17.70
N LYS A 178 26.67 5.32 -17.43
CA LYS A 178 25.74 4.30 -16.91
C LYS A 178 25.19 4.60 -15.52
N ASP A 179 25.90 5.39 -14.71
CA ASP A 179 25.47 5.70 -13.34
C ASP A 179 24.30 6.70 -13.30
N PHE A 180 24.05 7.40 -14.41
CA PHE A 180 22.92 8.32 -14.58
C PHE A 180 21.62 7.61 -14.95
N ILE A 181 21.68 6.31 -15.31
CA ILE A 181 20.49 5.53 -15.62
C ILE A 181 19.79 5.18 -14.28
N PRO A 182 18.56 5.65 -14.04
CA PRO A 182 17.84 5.32 -12.82
C PRO A 182 17.48 3.84 -12.78
N ILE A 183 17.46 3.29 -11.57
CA ILE A 183 16.95 1.94 -11.34
C ILE A 183 15.43 2.03 -11.32
N THR A 184 14.79 1.40 -12.29
CA THR A 184 13.33 1.27 -12.32
C THR A 184 12.88 0.27 -11.25
N PRO A 185 11.76 0.55 -10.54
CA PRO A 185 11.17 -0.44 -9.64
C PRO A 185 10.92 -1.75 -10.37
N ALA A 186 11.19 -2.87 -9.69
CA ALA A 186 10.96 -4.19 -10.26
C ALA A 186 9.46 -4.40 -10.55
N ILE A 187 9.14 -4.67 -11.82
CA ILE A 187 7.77 -5.02 -12.24
C ILE A 187 7.52 -6.51 -12.04
N ALA A 188 8.58 -7.30 -12.05
CA ALA A 188 8.55 -8.75 -11.87
C ALA A 188 8.87 -9.13 -10.43
N GLU A 189 8.28 -10.23 -9.97
CA GLU A 189 8.56 -10.82 -8.67
C GLU A 189 10.03 -11.28 -8.61
N PRO A 190 10.82 -10.85 -7.63
CA PRO A 190 12.25 -11.19 -7.56
C PRO A 190 12.53 -12.69 -7.45
N SER A 191 11.62 -13.45 -6.83
CA SER A 191 11.79 -14.89 -6.60
C SER A 191 11.52 -15.75 -7.84
N THR A 192 10.58 -15.33 -8.70
CA THR A 192 10.13 -16.10 -9.86
C THR A 192 10.54 -15.48 -11.19
N GLY A 193 10.83 -14.20 -11.21
CA GLY A 193 11.04 -13.42 -12.44
C GLY A 193 9.76 -13.14 -13.22
N GLU A 194 8.59 -13.58 -12.73
CA GLU A 194 7.31 -13.37 -13.40
C GLU A 194 6.70 -12.01 -13.07
N SER A 195 6.13 -11.36 -14.06
CA SER A 195 5.23 -10.22 -13.83
C SER A 195 3.89 -10.72 -13.28
N MET A 196 3.13 -9.83 -12.65
CA MET A 196 1.79 -10.16 -12.13
C MET A 196 0.84 -10.67 -13.23
N GLY A 197 0.97 -10.13 -14.46
CA GLY A 197 0.20 -10.63 -15.61
C GLY A 197 0.56 -12.07 -16.00
N GLN A 198 1.83 -12.41 -16.02
CA GLN A 198 2.29 -13.78 -16.28
C GLN A 198 1.84 -14.74 -15.20
N SER A 199 1.96 -14.34 -13.92
CA SER A 199 1.48 -15.14 -12.81
C SER A 199 -0.05 -15.36 -12.86
N ALA A 200 -0.82 -14.33 -13.24
CA ALA A 200 -2.27 -14.44 -13.41
C ALA A 200 -2.63 -15.39 -14.56
N ASP A 201 -1.90 -15.36 -15.69
CA ASP A 201 -2.11 -16.27 -16.81
C ASP A 201 -1.76 -17.73 -16.42
N THR A 202 -0.67 -17.92 -15.71
CA THR A 202 -0.29 -19.22 -15.14
C THR A 202 -1.36 -19.75 -14.19
N MET A 203 -1.87 -18.91 -13.31
CA MET A 203 -2.94 -19.26 -12.37
C MET A 203 -4.24 -19.62 -13.10
N ALA A 204 -4.61 -18.88 -14.14
CA ALA A 204 -5.79 -19.18 -14.96
C ALA A 204 -5.67 -20.55 -15.62
N LYS A 205 -4.50 -20.89 -16.18
CA LYS A 205 -4.22 -22.20 -16.77
C LYS A 205 -4.31 -23.33 -15.75
N LEU A 206 -3.69 -23.17 -14.59
CA LEU A 206 -3.70 -24.16 -13.52
C LEU A 206 -5.11 -24.44 -12.98
N ASN A 207 -5.98 -23.44 -12.97
CA ASN A 207 -7.37 -23.56 -12.51
C ASN A 207 -8.37 -23.86 -13.65
N GLY A 208 -7.91 -24.08 -14.88
CA GLY A 208 -8.78 -24.39 -16.02
C GLY A 208 -9.76 -23.28 -16.39
N ILE A 209 -9.40 -22.00 -16.13
CA ILE A 209 -10.25 -20.85 -16.47
C ILE A 209 -10.06 -20.52 -17.94
N THR A 210 -11.11 -20.69 -18.73
CA THR A 210 -11.07 -20.45 -20.18
C THR A 210 -11.06 -18.96 -20.51
N ARG A 211 -10.60 -18.63 -21.70
CA ARG A 211 -10.62 -17.24 -22.20
C ARG A 211 -12.05 -16.70 -22.25
N GLU A 212 -13.01 -17.49 -22.69
CA GLU A 212 -14.43 -17.10 -22.79
C GLU A 212 -15.02 -16.79 -21.40
N SER A 213 -14.57 -17.49 -20.36
CA SER A 213 -14.97 -17.22 -18.98
C SER A 213 -14.41 -15.88 -18.48
N GLN A 214 -13.17 -15.57 -18.83
CA GLN A 214 -12.51 -14.30 -18.50
C GLN A 214 -13.21 -13.14 -19.21
N ASP A 215 -13.45 -13.26 -20.52
CA ASP A 215 -14.10 -12.23 -21.31
C ASP A 215 -15.53 -11.97 -20.84
N ARG A 216 -16.29 -13.00 -20.51
CA ARG A 216 -17.63 -12.91 -19.95
C ARG A 216 -17.67 -12.20 -18.60
N PHE A 217 -16.65 -12.40 -17.77
CA PHE A 217 -16.53 -11.70 -16.49
C PHE A 217 -16.20 -10.23 -16.69
N ALA A 218 -15.32 -9.92 -17.64
CA ALA A 218 -14.91 -8.54 -17.92
C ALA A 218 -16.02 -7.68 -18.55
N LEU A 219 -17.00 -8.29 -19.21
CA LEU A 219 -18.15 -7.61 -19.83
C LEU A 219 -19.32 -7.31 -18.85
N ARG A 220 -19.26 -7.79 -17.61
CA ARG A 220 -20.26 -7.54 -16.55
C ARG A 220 -19.98 -6.26 -15.78
#